data_3d2984b98da7f63453ced46e47c6cc84
#
_entry.id   3d2984b98da7f63453ced46e47c6cc84
#
_cell.length_a   1.000
_cell.length_b   1.000
_cell.length_c   1.000
_cell.angle_alpha   90.00
_cell.angle_beta   90.00
_cell.angle_gamma   90.00
#
_symmetry.space_group_name_H-M   'P 1'
#
loop_
_entity.id
_entity.type
_entity.pdbx_description
1 polymer ?
#
loop_
_entity_poly.entity_id
_entity_poly.type
_entity_poly.pdbx_seq_one_letter_code
_entity_poly.pdbx_strand_id
1 'polypeptide(L)'
;LADIFEEVEEGLRQDKAARLWKKYGVFAYIAAGLLIGGGALNEYLDSQRSQDLEAQSIAFEQADRALADQDYQTATTGFDTLATSDDEIAPLAANFLAQTRLAGNADRDAAIAALELAANSETPIGKLSLMKAAYLRSQTASRAELETYLGTLPEEESEFGALALELIASKAAQEGDTEYARQVFNELRFLANVPEGVTQRAVRALAALPAQQAATASEDEAAPEAMPADAGETDDIPEAGEAASSDGDQPE
;
A
#
# COMPACT_ATOMS: atom_id res chain seq x y z
N LEU A 1 -58.13 60.77 -2.88
CA LEU A 1 -58.22 60.08 -1.58
C LEU A 1 -57.29 58.90 -1.46
N ALA A 2 -56.76 58.28 -2.57
CA ALA A 2 -55.79 57.19 -2.57
C ALA A 2 -54.38 57.68 -2.17
N ASP A 3 -54.02 58.89 -2.55
CA ASP A 3 -52.68 59.46 -2.36
C ASP A 3 -52.32 59.70 -0.88
N ILE A 4 -53.29 60.04 -0.04
CA ILE A 4 -53.07 60.33 1.39
C ILE A 4 -52.80 59.04 2.18
N PHE A 5 -53.34 57.92 1.76
CA PHE A 5 -53.03 56.62 2.42
C PHE A 5 -51.73 56.08 2.07
N GLU A 6 -51.25 56.29 0.83
CA GLU A 6 -49.87 55.90 0.38
C GLU A 6 -48.80 56.71 1.12
N GLU A 7 -49.00 58.03 1.27
CA GLU A 7 -48.04 58.90 1.96
C GLU A 7 -47.94 58.59 3.47
N VAL A 8 -49.10 58.20 4.12
CA VAL A 8 -49.10 57.75 5.53
C VAL A 8 -48.42 56.36 5.70
N GLU A 9 -48.63 55.47 4.74
CA GLU A 9 -48.01 54.15 4.79
C GLU A 9 -46.45 54.23 4.56
N GLU A 10 -46.01 55.11 3.69
CA GLU A 10 -44.57 55.37 3.45
C GLU A 10 -43.94 56.03 4.66
N GLY A 11 -44.56 56.98 5.31
CA GLY A 11 -44.17 57.61 6.56
C GLY A 11 -44.05 56.60 7.71
N LEU A 12 -45.02 55.67 7.84
CA LEU A 12 -44.96 54.60 8.83
C LEU A 12 -43.86 53.57 8.59
N ARG A 13 -43.54 53.27 7.33
CA ARG A 13 -42.41 52.39 6.95
C ARG A 13 -41.06 53.05 7.26
N GLN A 14 -40.92 54.36 6.95
CA GLN A 14 -39.70 55.12 7.25
C GLN A 14 -39.47 55.21 8.77
N ASP A 15 -40.51 55.49 9.57
CA ASP A 15 -40.41 55.56 11.03
C ASP A 15 -40.08 54.20 11.66
N LYS A 16 -40.62 53.10 11.15
CA LYS A 16 -40.23 51.75 11.61
C LYS A 16 -38.81 51.42 11.26
N ALA A 17 -38.36 51.73 10.05
CA ALA A 17 -36.97 51.54 9.59
C ALA A 17 -36.01 52.39 10.43
N ALA A 18 -36.33 53.66 10.70
CA ALA A 18 -35.49 54.54 11.53
C ALA A 18 -35.36 54.04 12.98
N ARG A 19 -36.46 53.51 13.58
CA ARG A 19 -36.41 52.93 14.95
C ARG A 19 -35.60 51.63 14.97
N LEU A 20 -35.72 50.77 13.97
CA LEU A 20 -34.91 49.56 13.84
C LEU A 20 -33.42 49.91 13.64
N TRP A 21 -33.13 50.88 12.79
CA TRP A 21 -31.77 51.37 12.55
C TRP A 21 -31.14 52.00 13.82
N LYS A 22 -31.90 52.78 14.58
CA LYS A 22 -31.46 53.37 15.84
C LYS A 22 -31.15 52.30 16.91
N LYS A 23 -31.89 51.15 16.88
CA LYS A 23 -31.73 50.07 17.84
C LYS A 23 -30.67 49.08 17.45
N TYR A 24 -30.53 48.75 16.13
CA TYR A 24 -29.67 47.69 15.64
C TYR A 24 -28.55 48.13 14.69
N GLY A 25 -28.53 49.44 14.33
CA GLY A 25 -27.54 49.97 13.40
C GLY A 25 -26.08 49.74 13.84
N VAL A 26 -25.81 49.84 15.14
CA VAL A 26 -24.47 49.55 15.69
C VAL A 26 -24.10 48.09 15.47
N PHE A 27 -25.03 47.17 15.64
CA PHE A 27 -24.76 45.74 15.38
C PHE A 27 -24.59 45.46 13.88
N ALA A 28 -25.29 46.17 13.00
CA ALA A 28 -25.11 46.05 11.56
C ALA A 28 -23.74 46.56 11.14
N TYR A 29 -23.21 47.63 11.70
CA TYR A 29 -21.84 48.08 11.44
C TYR A 29 -20.79 47.14 11.98
N ILE A 30 -21.02 46.57 13.17
CA ILE A 30 -20.11 45.56 13.73
C ILE A 30 -20.12 44.31 12.84
N ALA A 31 -21.28 43.82 12.41
CA ALA A 31 -21.37 42.66 11.51
C ALA A 31 -20.72 42.92 10.15
N ALA A 32 -20.93 44.11 9.57
CA ALA A 32 -20.27 44.50 8.33
C ALA A 32 -18.74 44.59 8.50
N GLY A 33 -18.29 45.16 9.62
CA GLY A 33 -16.85 45.23 9.95
C GLY A 33 -16.21 43.85 10.12
N LEU A 34 -16.92 42.90 10.77
CA LEU A 34 -16.48 41.52 10.91
C LEU A 34 -16.41 40.77 9.58
N LEU A 35 -17.40 40.99 8.70
CA LEU A 35 -17.40 40.37 7.36
C LEU A 35 -16.26 40.89 6.49
N ILE A 36 -16.08 42.22 6.46
CA ILE A 36 -14.98 42.83 5.67
C ILE A 36 -13.61 42.47 6.26
N GLY A 37 -13.48 42.58 7.58
CA GLY A 37 -12.20 42.22 8.25
C GLY A 37 -11.89 40.72 8.16
N GLY A 38 -12.90 39.86 8.30
CA GLY A 38 -12.76 38.41 8.12
C GLY A 38 -12.39 38.04 6.70
N GLY A 39 -13.01 38.67 5.69
CA GLY A 39 -12.65 38.47 4.28
C GLY A 39 -11.23 38.92 3.97
N ALA A 40 -10.83 40.12 4.44
CA ALA A 40 -9.46 40.62 4.25
C ALA A 40 -8.40 39.74 4.94
N LEU A 41 -8.70 39.24 6.14
CA LEU A 41 -7.79 38.34 6.85
C LEU A 41 -7.66 36.99 6.12
N ASN A 42 -8.77 36.43 5.64
CA ASN A 42 -8.74 35.19 4.86
C ASN A 42 -7.91 35.34 3.57
N GLU A 43 -8.12 36.43 2.84
CA GLU A 43 -7.36 36.74 1.61
C GLU A 43 -5.86 36.91 1.91
N TYR A 44 -5.53 37.57 3.03
CA TYR A 44 -4.13 37.71 3.45
C TYR A 44 -3.49 36.36 3.77
N LEU A 45 -4.20 35.48 4.49
CA LEU A 45 -3.71 34.15 4.82
C LEU A 45 -3.57 33.27 3.57
N ASP A 46 -4.52 33.33 2.64
CA ASP A 46 -4.46 32.61 1.37
C ASP A 46 -3.32 33.09 0.49
N SER A 47 -3.04 34.41 0.47
CA SER A 47 -1.90 34.99 -0.25
C SER A 47 -0.56 34.54 0.33
N GLN A 48 -0.43 34.48 1.65
CA GLN A 48 0.79 33.96 2.29
C GLN A 48 0.99 32.46 1.94
N ARG A 49 -0.06 31.66 2.09
CA ARG A 49 -0.02 30.24 1.74
C ARG A 49 0.36 29.99 0.28
N SER A 50 -0.17 30.79 -0.64
CA SER A 50 0.17 30.70 -2.06
C SER A 50 1.65 31.00 -2.33
N GLN A 51 2.22 32.00 -1.65
CA GLN A 51 3.65 32.35 -1.77
C GLN A 51 4.55 31.24 -1.20
N ASP A 52 4.15 30.64 -0.08
CA ASP A 52 4.88 29.52 0.53
C ASP A 52 4.88 28.30 -0.39
N LEU A 53 3.71 27.95 -0.96
CA LEU A 53 3.58 26.85 -1.93
C LEU A 53 4.40 27.10 -3.20
N GLU A 54 4.43 28.33 -3.71
CA GLU A 54 5.24 28.71 -4.86
C GLU A 54 6.75 28.57 -4.56
N ALA A 55 7.19 29.03 -3.39
CA ALA A 55 8.58 28.91 -2.96
C ALA A 55 9.01 27.44 -2.82
N GLN A 56 8.15 26.59 -2.23
CA GLN A 56 8.38 25.15 -2.10
C GLN A 56 8.45 24.47 -3.48
N SER A 57 7.56 24.82 -4.40
CA SER A 57 7.55 24.27 -5.76
C SER A 57 8.82 24.63 -6.52
N ILE A 58 9.29 25.88 -6.40
CA ILE A 58 10.55 26.34 -7.00
C ILE A 58 11.74 25.58 -6.41
N ALA A 59 11.78 25.43 -5.08
CA ALA A 59 12.85 24.70 -4.41
C ALA A 59 12.89 23.22 -4.81
N PHE A 60 11.71 22.59 -4.90
CA PHE A 60 11.58 21.20 -5.37
C PHE A 60 12.07 21.05 -6.81
N GLU A 61 11.63 21.94 -7.71
CA GLU A 61 12.06 21.92 -9.12
C GLU A 61 13.57 22.10 -9.28
N GLN A 62 14.19 22.94 -8.46
CA GLN A 62 15.64 23.13 -8.46
C GLN A 62 16.36 21.84 -8.04
N ALA A 63 15.88 21.17 -6.99
CA ALA A 63 16.44 19.91 -6.53
C ALA A 63 16.23 18.80 -7.58
N ASP A 64 15.08 18.75 -8.26
CA ASP A 64 14.77 17.79 -9.29
C ASP A 64 15.65 17.99 -10.55
N ARG A 65 15.87 19.22 -10.95
CA ARG A 65 16.82 19.55 -12.02
C ARG A 65 18.24 19.12 -11.67
N ALA A 66 18.69 19.38 -10.43
CA ALA A 66 20.00 18.94 -9.97
C ALA A 66 20.11 17.40 -10.03
N LEU A 67 19.04 16.68 -9.66
CA LEU A 67 18.97 15.22 -9.79
C LEU A 67 19.06 14.77 -11.26
N ALA A 68 18.32 15.42 -12.15
CA ALA A 68 18.36 15.13 -13.59
C ALA A 68 19.75 15.37 -14.19
N ASP A 69 20.44 16.40 -13.73
CA ASP A 69 21.82 16.77 -14.12
C ASP A 69 22.89 15.91 -13.42
N GLN A 70 22.46 14.94 -12.59
CA GLN A 70 23.33 14.06 -11.78
C GLN A 70 24.18 14.81 -10.76
N ASP A 71 23.83 16.03 -10.40
CA ASP A 71 24.39 16.75 -9.27
C ASP A 71 23.72 16.28 -7.97
N TYR A 72 24.09 15.07 -7.56
CA TYR A 72 23.50 14.39 -6.40
C TYR A 72 23.73 15.15 -5.09
N GLN A 73 24.79 15.95 -4.99
CA GLN A 73 25.06 16.72 -3.79
C GLN A 73 24.05 17.87 -3.63
N THR A 74 23.85 18.65 -4.69
CA THR A 74 22.86 19.74 -4.68
C THR A 74 21.45 19.18 -4.54
N ALA A 75 21.11 18.12 -5.26
CA ALA A 75 19.82 17.46 -5.17
C ALA A 75 19.54 16.95 -3.75
N THR A 76 20.52 16.27 -3.11
CA THR A 76 20.39 15.78 -1.73
C THR A 76 20.12 16.92 -0.77
N THR A 77 20.86 18.03 -0.87
CA THR A 77 20.68 19.18 0.02
C THR A 77 19.31 19.82 -0.16
N GLY A 78 18.86 19.98 -1.41
CA GLY A 78 17.55 20.54 -1.71
C GLY A 78 16.40 19.68 -1.20
N PHE A 79 16.41 18.39 -1.50
CA PHE A 79 15.38 17.48 -1.03
C PHE A 79 15.42 17.24 0.48
N ASP A 80 16.60 17.24 1.12
CA ASP A 80 16.72 17.10 2.59
C ASP A 80 16.07 18.28 3.31
N THR A 81 16.29 19.51 2.81
CA THR A 81 15.65 20.70 3.35
C THR A 81 14.12 20.63 3.28
N LEU A 82 13.58 20.17 2.14
CA LEU A 82 12.14 20.02 1.95
C LEU A 82 11.57 18.83 2.74
N ALA A 83 12.28 17.71 2.82
CA ALA A 83 11.84 16.51 3.50
C ALA A 83 11.77 16.66 5.03
N THR A 84 12.55 17.60 5.57
CA THR A 84 12.59 17.88 7.01
C THR A 84 11.74 19.09 7.42
N SER A 85 11.04 19.70 6.47
CA SER A 85 10.08 20.77 6.77
C SER A 85 8.75 20.20 7.27
N ASP A 86 7.92 21.07 7.90
CA ASP A 86 6.57 20.73 8.30
C ASP A 86 5.53 20.91 7.16
N ASP A 87 6.00 21.04 5.93
CA ASP A 87 5.19 21.34 4.75
C ASP A 87 4.54 20.10 4.14
N GLU A 88 3.45 20.31 3.40
CA GLU A 88 2.72 19.24 2.71
C GLU A 88 3.58 18.50 1.66
N ILE A 89 4.63 19.13 1.15
CA ILE A 89 5.57 18.56 0.18
C ILE A 89 6.61 17.62 0.80
N ALA A 90 6.82 17.68 2.12
CA ALA A 90 7.89 16.95 2.81
C ALA A 90 7.87 15.43 2.54
N PRO A 91 6.73 14.73 2.57
CA PRO A 91 6.72 13.29 2.26
C PRO A 91 7.11 12.96 0.81
N LEU A 92 6.80 13.83 -0.13
CA LEU A 92 7.24 13.68 -1.51
C LEU A 92 8.74 13.91 -1.62
N ALA A 93 9.25 14.99 -1.02
CA ALA A 93 10.67 15.31 -1.00
C ALA A 93 11.50 14.19 -0.36
N ALA A 94 11.01 13.56 0.72
CA ALA A 94 11.64 12.41 1.35
C ALA A 94 11.82 11.22 0.40
N ASN A 95 10.84 10.96 -0.46
CA ASN A 95 10.94 9.92 -1.48
C ASN A 95 12.00 10.24 -2.56
N PHE A 96 12.09 11.51 -2.99
CA PHE A 96 13.12 11.96 -3.94
C PHE A 96 14.49 11.99 -3.30
N LEU A 97 14.59 12.36 -2.03
CA LEU A 97 15.83 12.28 -1.26
C LEU A 97 16.38 10.85 -1.22
N ALA A 98 15.51 9.88 -0.94
CA ALA A 98 15.90 8.47 -0.95
C ALA A 98 16.38 8.01 -2.33
N GLN A 99 15.67 8.40 -3.39
CA GLN A 99 16.08 8.12 -4.77
C GLN A 99 17.45 8.73 -5.09
N THR A 100 17.66 9.98 -4.69
CA THR A 100 18.94 10.68 -4.91
C THR A 100 20.09 9.98 -4.20
N ARG A 101 19.90 9.54 -2.95
CA ARG A 101 20.91 8.81 -2.17
C ARG A 101 21.25 7.46 -2.79
N LEU A 102 20.25 6.74 -3.33
CA LEU A 102 20.51 5.49 -4.05
C LEU A 102 21.22 5.73 -5.38
N ALA A 103 20.83 6.72 -6.15
CA ALA A 103 21.41 7.02 -7.46
C ALA A 103 22.86 7.53 -7.36
N GLY A 104 23.15 8.38 -6.37
CA GLY A 104 24.47 9.02 -6.22
C GLY A 104 25.54 8.07 -5.66
N ASN A 105 25.26 7.45 -4.53
CA ASN A 105 26.26 6.69 -3.77
C ASN A 105 25.85 5.23 -3.52
N ALA A 106 24.69 4.78 -4.01
CA ALA A 106 24.09 3.51 -3.65
C ALA A 106 23.94 3.32 -2.11
N ASP A 107 23.79 4.43 -1.39
CA ASP A 107 23.68 4.48 0.07
C ASP A 107 22.27 4.07 0.51
N ARG A 108 22.12 2.77 0.75
CA ARG A 108 20.86 2.16 1.14
C ARG A 108 20.39 2.64 2.50
N ASP A 109 21.26 2.72 3.47
CA ASP A 109 20.89 3.07 4.84
C ASP A 109 20.42 4.54 4.91
N ALA A 110 21.12 5.42 4.20
CA ALA A 110 20.67 6.80 4.06
C ALA A 110 19.35 6.92 3.29
N ALA A 111 19.12 6.08 2.27
CA ALA A 111 17.84 6.05 1.55
C ALA A 111 16.69 5.55 2.44
N ILE A 112 16.91 4.51 3.25
CA ILE A 112 15.95 4.03 4.23
C ILE A 112 15.62 5.15 5.22
N ALA A 113 16.63 5.80 5.79
CA ALA A 113 16.42 6.91 6.72
C ALA A 113 15.61 8.06 6.09
N ALA A 114 15.84 8.37 4.81
CA ALA A 114 15.06 9.37 4.09
C ALA A 114 13.58 8.95 3.93
N LEU A 115 13.32 7.69 3.56
CA LEU A 115 11.94 7.17 3.44
C LEU A 115 11.22 7.16 4.79
N GLU A 116 11.93 6.93 5.88
CA GLU A 116 11.37 6.90 7.23
C GLU A 116 10.87 8.29 7.71
N LEU A 117 11.36 9.38 7.15
CA LEU A 117 10.80 10.71 7.41
C LEU A 117 9.33 10.81 6.98
N ALA A 118 8.94 10.10 5.94
CA ALA A 118 7.59 10.11 5.40
C ALA A 118 6.77 8.86 5.73
N ALA A 119 7.41 7.79 6.22
CA ALA A 119 6.78 6.50 6.43
C ALA A 119 5.71 6.56 7.52
N ASN A 120 4.47 6.26 7.16
CA ASN A 120 3.35 6.09 8.08
C ASN A 120 2.28 5.19 7.43
N SER A 121 1.33 4.73 8.23
CA SER A 121 0.23 3.87 7.77
C SER A 121 -1.06 4.63 7.47
N GLU A 122 -1.08 5.95 7.59
CA GLU A 122 -2.30 6.75 7.48
C GLU A 122 -2.51 7.33 6.09
N THR A 123 -1.43 7.74 5.42
CA THR A 123 -1.50 8.40 4.12
C THR A 123 -0.99 7.49 2.99
N PRO A 124 -1.51 7.60 1.76
CA PRO A 124 -1.03 6.80 0.62
C PRO A 124 0.47 6.97 0.36
N ILE A 125 0.99 8.20 0.46
CA ILE A 125 2.42 8.47 0.27
C ILE A 125 3.25 7.93 1.43
N GLY A 126 2.70 7.94 2.65
CA GLY A 126 3.32 7.34 3.82
C GLY A 126 3.43 5.82 3.68
N LYS A 127 2.36 5.14 3.25
CA LYS A 127 2.36 3.69 2.94
C LYS A 127 3.36 3.36 1.83
N LEU A 128 3.43 4.19 0.79
CA LEU A 128 4.42 4.02 -0.28
C LEU A 128 5.85 4.11 0.26
N SER A 129 6.13 5.10 1.11
CA SER A 129 7.44 5.29 1.73
C SER A 129 7.79 4.11 2.64
N LEU A 130 6.84 3.66 3.47
CA LEU A 130 6.97 2.50 4.33
C LEU A 130 7.29 1.23 3.52
N MET A 131 6.57 0.98 2.43
CA MET A 131 6.82 -0.15 1.56
C MET A 131 8.18 -0.09 0.86
N LYS A 132 8.58 1.08 0.34
CA LYS A 132 9.90 1.26 -0.27
C LYS A 132 11.02 0.98 0.75
N ALA A 133 10.90 1.52 1.97
CA ALA A 133 11.86 1.27 3.04
C ALA A 133 11.89 -0.24 3.41
N ALA A 134 10.74 -0.91 3.51
CA ALA A 134 10.65 -2.33 3.78
C ALA A 134 11.33 -3.16 2.68
N TYR A 135 11.17 -2.82 1.40
CA TYR A 135 11.87 -3.47 0.30
C TYR A 135 13.40 -3.30 0.38
N LEU A 136 13.88 -2.12 0.73
CA LEU A 136 15.32 -1.90 0.94
C LEU A 136 15.84 -2.69 2.15
N ARG A 137 15.09 -2.72 3.26
CA ARG A 137 15.42 -3.48 4.48
C ARG A 137 15.40 -4.99 4.24
N SER A 138 14.54 -5.50 3.37
CA SER A 138 14.36 -6.94 3.14
C SER A 138 15.65 -7.66 2.67
N GLN A 139 16.63 -6.92 2.17
CA GLN A 139 17.90 -7.50 1.77
C GLN A 139 18.75 -7.99 2.96
N THR A 140 18.58 -7.38 4.13
CA THR A 140 19.35 -7.69 5.35
C THR A 140 18.46 -8.12 6.52
N ALA A 141 17.23 -7.63 6.59
CA ALA A 141 16.29 -7.94 7.66
C ALA A 141 15.70 -9.35 7.51
N SER A 142 15.41 -9.98 8.64
CA SER A 142 14.62 -11.20 8.72
C SER A 142 13.12 -10.94 8.48
N ARG A 143 12.36 -12.03 8.25
CA ARG A 143 10.90 -11.97 8.16
C ARG A 143 10.28 -11.31 9.40
N ALA A 144 10.68 -11.73 10.58
CA ALA A 144 10.13 -11.20 11.84
C ALA A 144 10.40 -9.69 12.02
N GLU A 145 11.58 -9.22 11.60
CA GLU A 145 11.89 -7.80 11.61
C GLU A 145 11.05 -7.02 10.58
N LEU A 146 10.79 -7.59 9.41
CA LEU A 146 9.91 -6.97 8.41
C LEU A 146 8.45 -6.92 8.87
N GLU A 147 7.94 -7.99 9.49
CA GLU A 147 6.60 -8.02 10.07
C GLU A 147 6.44 -6.93 11.15
N THR A 148 7.44 -6.81 12.03
CA THR A 148 7.46 -5.77 13.06
C THR A 148 7.52 -4.37 12.43
N TYR A 149 8.32 -4.19 11.39
CA TYR A 149 8.48 -2.89 10.72
C TYR A 149 7.23 -2.45 9.95
N LEU A 150 6.58 -3.36 9.28
CA LEU A 150 5.35 -3.10 8.51
C LEU A 150 4.12 -2.93 9.41
N GLY A 151 4.17 -3.40 10.66
CA GLY A 151 3.09 -3.29 11.63
C GLY A 151 1.79 -3.89 11.13
N THR A 152 0.72 -3.10 11.12
CA THR A 152 -0.63 -3.54 10.70
C THR A 152 -0.88 -3.48 9.19
N LEU A 153 0.07 -2.96 8.42
CA LEU A 153 -0.12 -2.79 6.98
C LEU A 153 -0.46 -4.10 6.24
N PRO A 154 0.14 -5.27 6.57
CA PRO A 154 -0.22 -6.55 5.94
C PRO A 154 -1.66 -6.99 6.19
N GLU A 155 -2.31 -6.50 7.26
CA GLU A 155 -3.69 -6.84 7.62
C GLU A 155 -4.73 -5.99 6.89
N GLU A 156 -4.29 -4.95 6.17
CA GLU A 156 -5.20 -4.08 5.44
C GLU A 156 -5.70 -4.74 4.14
N GLU A 157 -7.00 -4.66 3.90
CA GLU A 157 -7.61 -5.03 2.61
C GLU A 157 -7.33 -3.97 1.53
N SER A 158 -6.05 -3.71 1.27
CA SER A 158 -5.58 -2.68 0.34
C SER A 158 -4.48 -3.21 -0.58
N GLU A 159 -4.19 -2.46 -1.65
CA GLU A 159 -3.07 -2.78 -2.54
C GLU A 159 -1.72 -2.79 -1.80
N PHE A 160 -1.55 -1.91 -0.81
CA PHE A 160 -0.34 -1.89 0.01
C PHE A 160 -0.27 -3.08 0.97
N GLY A 161 -1.40 -3.52 1.54
CA GLY A 161 -1.47 -4.73 2.34
C GLY A 161 -1.07 -5.97 1.53
N ALA A 162 -1.57 -6.10 0.31
CA ALA A 162 -1.19 -7.18 -0.60
C ALA A 162 0.31 -7.18 -0.94
N LEU A 163 0.90 -5.99 -1.16
CA LEU A 163 2.35 -5.85 -1.40
C LEU A 163 3.17 -6.21 -0.15
N ALA A 164 2.69 -5.84 1.03
CA ALA A 164 3.34 -6.18 2.30
C ALA A 164 3.32 -7.69 2.55
N LEU A 165 2.18 -8.35 2.35
CA LEU A 165 2.06 -9.81 2.41
C LEU A 165 2.98 -10.51 1.41
N GLU A 166 3.04 -10.02 0.16
CA GLU A 166 3.94 -10.56 -0.86
C GLU A 166 5.42 -10.48 -0.43
N LEU A 167 5.83 -9.34 0.13
CA LEU A 167 7.19 -9.14 0.61
C LEU A 167 7.54 -10.10 1.76
N ILE A 168 6.64 -10.25 2.75
CA ILE A 168 6.80 -11.16 3.88
C ILE A 168 6.88 -12.61 3.39
N ALA A 169 5.97 -13.03 2.50
CA ALA A 169 5.96 -14.38 1.94
C ALA A 169 7.23 -14.68 1.13
N SER A 170 7.71 -13.70 0.36
CA SER A 170 8.95 -13.82 -0.39
C SER A 170 10.15 -13.99 0.54
N LYS A 171 10.15 -13.27 1.67
CA LYS A 171 11.22 -13.39 2.67
C LYS A 171 11.16 -14.73 3.41
N ALA A 172 9.96 -15.20 3.76
CA ALA A 172 9.75 -16.52 4.34
C ALA A 172 10.31 -17.64 3.43
N ALA A 173 10.02 -17.54 2.12
CA ALA A 173 10.56 -18.49 1.14
C ALA A 173 12.09 -18.47 1.08
N GLN A 174 12.71 -17.29 1.15
CA GLN A 174 14.18 -17.15 1.19
C GLN A 174 14.80 -17.73 2.46
N GLU A 175 14.11 -17.65 3.59
CA GLU A 175 14.55 -18.22 4.89
C GLU A 175 14.25 -19.72 5.01
N GLY A 176 13.58 -20.31 4.02
CA GLY A 176 13.28 -21.74 3.99
C GLY A 176 11.92 -22.10 4.62
N ASP A 177 11.17 -21.13 5.13
CA ASP A 177 9.79 -21.34 5.60
C ASP A 177 8.81 -21.39 4.40
N THR A 178 8.96 -22.49 3.66
CA THR A 178 8.20 -22.71 2.42
C THR A 178 6.71 -22.97 2.67
N GLU A 179 6.35 -23.45 3.86
CA GLU A 179 4.97 -23.72 4.22
C GLU A 179 4.21 -22.40 4.43
N TYR A 180 4.74 -21.50 5.25
CA TYR A 180 4.20 -20.17 5.43
C TYR A 180 4.12 -19.40 4.10
N ALA A 181 5.22 -19.41 3.33
CA ALA A 181 5.26 -18.73 2.04
C ALA A 181 4.14 -19.25 1.11
N ARG A 182 3.94 -20.56 1.04
CA ARG A 182 2.90 -21.20 0.24
C ARG A 182 1.50 -20.79 0.69
N GLN A 183 1.26 -20.76 1.99
CA GLN A 183 -0.02 -20.34 2.55
C GLN A 183 -0.35 -18.90 2.12
N VAL A 184 0.57 -17.95 2.33
CA VAL A 184 0.36 -16.54 2.01
C VAL A 184 0.23 -16.29 0.50
N PHE A 185 1.07 -16.94 -0.33
CA PHE A 185 0.91 -16.82 -1.79
C PHE A 185 -0.39 -17.42 -2.31
N ASN A 186 -0.91 -18.49 -1.69
CA ASN A 186 -2.24 -19.00 -2.02
C ASN A 186 -3.33 -18.02 -1.62
N GLU A 187 -3.24 -17.38 -0.46
CA GLU A 187 -4.17 -16.36 -0.02
C GLU A 187 -4.20 -15.17 -1.00
N LEU A 188 -3.04 -14.64 -1.39
CA LEU A 188 -2.90 -13.52 -2.32
C LEU A 188 -3.56 -13.75 -3.68
N ARG A 189 -3.77 -15.01 -4.11
CA ARG A 189 -4.46 -15.33 -5.36
C ARG A 189 -5.97 -15.08 -5.31
N PHE A 190 -6.55 -15.08 -4.12
CA PHE A 190 -8.00 -15.02 -3.90
C PHE A 190 -8.46 -13.76 -3.18
N LEU A 191 -7.54 -12.97 -2.62
CA LEU A 191 -7.89 -11.70 -1.98
C LEU A 191 -8.49 -10.73 -3.01
N ALA A 192 -9.53 -10.02 -2.58
CA ALA A 192 -10.07 -8.89 -3.33
C ALA A 192 -9.07 -7.70 -3.30
N ASN A 193 -9.14 -6.84 -4.30
CA ASN A 193 -8.32 -5.62 -4.41
C ASN A 193 -6.79 -5.85 -4.49
N VAL A 194 -6.35 -7.05 -4.84
CA VAL A 194 -4.94 -7.34 -5.10
C VAL A 194 -4.58 -6.88 -6.52
N PRO A 195 -3.50 -6.10 -6.69
CA PRO A 195 -3.02 -5.75 -8.03
C PRO A 195 -2.72 -7.00 -8.85
N GLU A 196 -3.11 -7.01 -10.13
CA GLU A 196 -2.91 -8.17 -11.02
C GLU A 196 -1.46 -8.64 -11.06
N GLY A 197 -0.51 -7.71 -11.01
CA GLY A 197 0.92 -8.03 -10.94
C GLY A 197 1.31 -8.84 -9.70
N VAL A 198 0.72 -8.57 -8.54
CA VAL A 198 0.95 -9.34 -7.30
C VAL A 198 0.40 -10.75 -7.44
N THR A 199 -0.83 -10.89 -7.92
CA THR A 199 -1.46 -12.20 -8.18
C THR A 199 -0.62 -13.05 -9.11
N GLN A 200 -0.13 -12.47 -10.22
CA GLN A 200 0.72 -13.19 -11.17
C GLN A 200 2.07 -13.60 -10.55
N ARG A 201 2.67 -12.74 -9.72
CA ARG A 201 3.92 -13.09 -9.01
C ARG A 201 3.68 -14.18 -7.96
N ALA A 202 2.56 -14.12 -7.23
CA ALA A 202 2.18 -15.17 -6.27
C ALA A 202 2.02 -16.54 -6.95
N VAL A 203 1.37 -16.61 -8.12
CA VAL A 203 1.25 -17.84 -8.90
C VAL A 203 2.63 -18.39 -9.32
N ARG A 204 3.52 -17.52 -9.80
CA ARG A 204 4.88 -17.90 -10.18
C ARG A 204 5.72 -18.36 -8.98
N ALA A 205 5.58 -17.67 -7.84
CA ALA A 205 6.27 -18.05 -6.61
C ALA A 205 5.82 -19.43 -6.13
N LEU A 206 4.51 -19.72 -6.16
CA LEU A 206 3.97 -21.04 -5.81
C LEU A 206 4.52 -22.17 -6.70
N ALA A 207 4.70 -21.89 -7.99
CA ALA A 207 5.27 -22.86 -8.92
C ALA A 207 6.78 -23.11 -8.68
N ALA A 208 7.49 -22.11 -8.14
CA ALA A 208 8.90 -22.17 -7.84
C ALA A 208 9.23 -22.78 -6.46
N LEU A 209 8.25 -22.79 -5.52
CA LEU A 209 8.46 -23.38 -4.21
C LEU A 209 8.60 -24.92 -4.31
N PRO A 210 9.50 -25.55 -3.51
CA PRO A 210 9.64 -27.00 -3.44
C PRO A 210 8.27 -27.66 -3.23
N ALA A 211 8.06 -28.83 -3.86
CA ALA A 211 6.85 -29.59 -3.65
C ALA A 211 6.71 -29.92 -2.15
N GLN A 212 5.50 -29.75 -1.63
CA GLN A 212 5.21 -30.16 -0.25
C GLN A 212 5.46 -31.67 -0.18
N GLN A 213 6.44 -32.11 0.62
CA GLN A 213 6.59 -33.51 0.92
C GLN A 213 5.29 -33.93 1.60
N ALA A 214 4.52 -34.78 0.97
CA ALA A 214 3.40 -35.43 1.64
C ALA A 214 3.98 -36.02 2.93
N ALA A 215 3.48 -35.58 4.07
CA ALA A 215 3.74 -36.27 5.33
C ALA A 215 3.32 -37.70 5.06
N THR A 216 4.28 -38.59 4.85
CA THR A 216 4.05 -40.02 4.86
C THR A 216 3.52 -40.28 6.27
N ALA A 217 2.20 -40.43 6.35
CA ALA A 217 1.60 -41.08 7.47
C ALA A 217 2.37 -42.39 7.60
N SER A 218 3.11 -42.50 8.68
CA SER A 218 3.58 -43.78 9.16
C SER A 218 2.31 -44.53 9.54
N GLU A 219 1.66 -45.14 8.58
CA GLU A 219 0.81 -46.28 8.83
C GLU A 219 1.73 -47.30 9.40
N ASP A 220 1.65 -47.43 10.71
CA ASP A 220 2.08 -48.56 11.48
C ASP A 220 1.35 -49.78 10.87
N GLU A 221 1.99 -50.39 9.88
CA GLU A 221 1.57 -51.66 9.28
C GLU A 221 1.81 -52.72 10.37
N ALA A 222 0.76 -52.86 11.19
CA ALA A 222 0.63 -54.03 12.08
C ALA A 222 0.78 -55.29 11.21
N ALA A 223 1.87 -55.99 11.41
CA ALA A 223 2.14 -57.29 10.83
C ALA A 223 0.94 -58.24 11.01
N PRO A 224 0.46 -58.92 9.99
CA PRO A 224 -0.52 -59.94 10.20
C PRO A 224 0.10 -61.15 10.92
N GLU A 225 -0.44 -61.46 12.09
CA GLU A 225 -0.17 -62.72 12.83
C GLU A 225 -0.32 -63.91 11.92
N ALA A 226 0.73 -64.73 11.88
CA ALA A 226 0.76 -65.99 11.19
C ALA A 226 -0.28 -66.98 11.81
N MET A 227 -1.27 -67.40 11.07
CA MET A 227 -2.05 -68.56 11.39
C MET A 227 -1.34 -69.86 10.95
N PRO A 228 -1.43 -70.93 11.75
CA PRO A 228 -0.70 -72.17 11.49
C PRO A 228 -1.29 -72.96 10.36
N ALA A 229 -0.39 -73.64 9.63
CA ALA A 229 -0.70 -74.60 8.58
C ALA A 229 -1.50 -75.79 9.10
N ASP A 230 -2.56 -76.16 8.37
CA ASP A 230 -3.10 -77.52 8.39
C ASP A 230 -3.04 -78.15 7.00
N ALA A 231 -2.58 -79.41 6.98
CA ALA A 231 -2.25 -80.20 5.82
C ALA A 231 -3.49 -80.93 5.28
N GLY A 232 -3.52 -81.17 3.98
CA GLY A 232 -4.47 -82.11 3.37
C GLY A 232 -4.55 -81.90 1.85
N GLU A 233 -3.72 -82.57 1.15
CA GLU A 233 -3.96 -83.72 0.24
C GLU A 233 -4.69 -83.47 -1.06
N THR A 234 -3.89 -83.59 -2.12
CA THR A 234 -4.02 -84.33 -3.36
C THR A 234 -5.14 -84.02 -4.40
N ASP A 235 -4.60 -84.00 -5.55
CA ASP A 235 -5.04 -84.61 -6.82
C ASP A 235 -5.72 -83.71 -7.87
N ASP A 236 -5.13 -83.67 -8.93
CA ASP A 236 -5.45 -84.01 -10.30
C ASP A 236 -5.22 -82.92 -11.36
N ILE A 237 -4.33 -83.31 -12.28
CA ILE A 237 -4.09 -82.69 -13.58
C ILE A 237 -5.04 -83.46 -14.57
N PRO A 238 -5.60 -82.87 -15.66
CA PRO A 238 -4.81 -82.68 -16.84
C PRO A 238 -5.20 -81.47 -17.78
N GLU A 239 -4.18 -80.95 -18.41
CA GLU A 239 -3.87 -80.88 -19.86
C GLU A 239 -4.82 -80.14 -20.84
N ALA A 240 -4.15 -79.40 -21.61
CA ALA A 240 -4.24 -79.14 -23.05
C ALA A 240 -5.13 -78.05 -23.64
N GLY A 241 -4.46 -77.33 -24.53
CA GLY A 241 -5.07 -76.69 -25.68
C GLY A 241 -4.56 -75.19 -25.84
N GLU A 242 -3.48 -75.00 -26.36
CA GLU A 242 -3.03 -74.74 -27.75
C GLU A 242 -3.80 -73.64 -28.52
N ALA A 243 -3.00 -72.73 -28.95
CA ALA A 243 -2.91 -72.16 -30.29
C ALA A 243 -3.55 -70.78 -30.62
N ALA A 244 -2.64 -69.96 -31.00
CA ALA A 244 -2.54 -69.27 -32.29
C ALA A 244 -3.14 -67.85 -32.38
N SER A 245 -2.25 -66.91 -32.46
CA SER A 245 -1.78 -66.23 -33.69
C SER A 245 -2.72 -65.19 -34.29
N SER A 246 -2.18 -64.11 -34.51
CA SER A 246 -1.93 -63.27 -35.66
C SER A 246 -2.58 -61.87 -35.56
N ASP A 247 -1.77 -60.89 -35.59
CA ASP A 247 -1.23 -60.17 -36.75
C ASP A 247 -2.08 -58.99 -37.25
N GLY A 248 -1.43 -57.90 -37.48
CA GLY A 248 -1.78 -56.89 -38.47
C GLY A 248 -2.33 -55.61 -37.85
N ASP A 249 -1.80 -54.56 -37.97
CA ASP A 249 -1.18 -53.72 -38.98
C ASP A 249 -1.44 -52.25 -38.61
N GLN A 250 -0.43 -51.48 -38.68
CA GLN A 250 -0.47 -50.00 -38.91
C GLN A 250 -0.75 -49.79 -40.41
N PRO A 251 -0.99 -48.56 -40.94
CA PRO A 251 -0.72 -47.22 -40.45
C PRO A 251 -1.83 -46.20 -40.87
N GLU A 252 -1.84 -45.02 -40.41
CA GLU A 252 -1.50 -43.70 -41.00
C GLU A 252 -1.69 -42.59 -39.98
#